data_7a75aceca80ffe5a38fe6797e3064533
#
_entry.id   7a75aceca80ffe5a38fe6797e3064533
#
_cell.length_a   1.000
_cell.length_b   1.000
_cell.length_c   1.000
_cell.angle_alpha   90.00
_cell.angle_beta   90.00
_cell.angle_gamma   90.00
#
_symmetry.space_group_name_H-M   'P 1'
#
loop_
_entity.id
_entity.type
_entity.pdbx_description
1 polymer ?
#
loop_
_entity_poly.entity_id
_entity_poly.type
_entity_poly.pdbx_seq_one_letter_code
_entity_poly.pdbx_strand_id
1 'polypeptide(L)'
;MTGKAIQEDKNMETYGLEKLGITNTGTVYRNLDVARLVEESLKRGEGILMNTGALAVTTGKYTGRSPKDKFIVDTADIHDQIAWGSVNVAISEDKYQNIKNKMFAYLQQKDLFVFDGFAGADEKYTRKFRIINELACQNLFIHQLLIRPTAEQLETYGDADFTLVVAPGFHCVPELDGTNSEAAIIVNFSERLVLIAGSRYSGEIKKSVFSIMNYLMPVEENVLPMHCSANMDPETHETAVFFGLSGTGKTTLSADPA
;
A
#
# COMPACT_ATOMS: atom_id res chain seq x y z
N MET A 1 15.97 -37.83 17.39
CA MET A 1 15.86 -36.46 16.85
C MET A 1 14.46 -35.99 17.13
N THR A 2 14.30 -35.27 18.22
CA THR A 2 13.00 -34.81 18.73
C THR A 2 12.65 -33.49 18.03
N GLY A 3 11.64 -33.55 17.17
CA GLY A 3 11.06 -32.35 16.59
C GLY A 3 10.46 -31.46 17.69
N LYS A 4 11.04 -30.29 17.90
CA LYS A 4 10.39 -29.25 18.70
C LYS A 4 9.16 -28.80 17.93
N ALA A 5 7.97 -29.10 18.49
CA ALA A 5 6.75 -28.46 18.07
C ALA A 5 6.93 -26.94 18.23
N ILE A 6 6.70 -26.21 17.15
CA ILE A 6 6.60 -24.75 17.19
C ILE A 6 5.37 -24.44 18.02
N GLN A 7 5.60 -23.97 19.25
CA GLN A 7 4.58 -23.47 20.14
C GLN A 7 4.03 -22.20 19.48
N GLU A 8 2.79 -22.26 18.98
CA GLU A 8 2.04 -21.07 18.59
C GLU A 8 1.84 -20.23 19.85
N ASP A 9 2.66 -19.20 19.99
CA ASP A 9 2.52 -18.20 21.04
C ASP A 9 1.23 -17.43 20.78
N LYS A 10 0.21 -17.73 21.55
CA LYS A 10 -1.10 -17.05 21.58
C LYS A 10 -1.04 -15.66 22.24
N ASN A 11 0.09 -15.01 22.30
CA ASN A 11 0.18 -13.56 22.47
C ASN A 11 0.05 -12.95 21.09
N MET A 12 -1.18 -12.65 20.68
CA MET A 12 -1.46 -11.93 19.45
C MET A 12 -0.83 -10.52 19.55
N GLU A 13 0.40 -10.39 19.10
CA GLU A 13 0.98 -9.07 18.83
C GLU A 13 0.14 -8.44 17.72
N THR A 14 -0.64 -7.44 18.08
CA THR A 14 -1.57 -6.77 17.13
C THR A 14 -0.87 -5.80 16.20
N TYR A 15 0.43 -5.64 16.35
CA TYR A 15 1.29 -4.76 15.53
C TYR A 15 0.70 -3.35 15.30
N GLY A 16 -0.05 -2.85 16.29
CA GLY A 16 -0.68 -1.51 16.22
C GLY A 16 -2.02 -1.47 15.48
N LEU A 17 -2.58 -2.59 15.05
CA LEU A 17 -3.91 -2.66 14.42
C LEU A 17 -5.01 -2.12 15.35
N GLU A 18 -4.90 -2.38 16.65
CA GLU A 18 -5.84 -1.90 17.67
C GLU A 18 -5.88 -0.37 17.75
N LYS A 19 -4.73 0.29 17.60
CA LYS A 19 -4.67 1.76 17.57
C LYS A 19 -5.46 2.35 16.41
N LEU A 20 -5.58 1.60 15.30
CA LEU A 20 -6.38 1.98 14.14
C LEU A 20 -7.87 1.66 14.32
N GLY A 21 -8.22 0.86 15.31
CA GLY A 21 -9.58 0.33 15.53
C GLY A 21 -9.86 -0.98 14.78
N ILE A 22 -8.82 -1.64 14.23
CA ILE A 22 -8.94 -2.98 13.65
C ILE A 22 -8.73 -3.99 14.77
N THR A 23 -9.83 -4.60 15.21
CA THR A 23 -9.86 -5.52 16.36
C THR A 23 -10.49 -6.85 15.98
N ASN A 24 -10.34 -7.85 16.83
CA ASN A 24 -10.96 -9.17 16.64
C ASN A 24 -10.61 -9.81 15.29
N THR A 25 -9.35 -9.68 14.86
CA THR A 25 -8.83 -10.27 13.61
C THR A 25 -8.63 -11.80 13.76
N GLY A 26 -8.48 -12.49 12.66
CA GLY A 26 -7.87 -13.81 12.59
C GLY A 26 -6.36 -13.73 12.87
N THR A 27 -5.59 -14.55 12.21
CA THR A 27 -4.13 -14.54 12.32
C THR A 27 -3.56 -13.30 11.65
N VAL A 28 -2.65 -12.59 12.32
CA VAL A 28 -1.91 -11.48 11.76
C VAL A 28 -0.49 -11.93 11.42
N TYR A 29 -0.17 -11.90 10.13
CA TYR A 29 1.15 -12.24 9.61
C TYR A 29 1.92 -10.95 9.35
N ARG A 30 3.07 -10.77 10.01
CA ARG A 30 3.89 -9.58 9.81
C ARG A 30 5.17 -9.90 9.06
N ASN A 31 5.43 -9.16 7.98
CA ASN A 31 6.63 -9.25 7.15
C ASN A 31 7.04 -10.69 6.79
N LEU A 32 6.06 -11.53 6.41
CA LEU A 32 6.37 -12.86 5.91
C LEU A 32 7.35 -12.77 4.76
N ASP A 33 8.26 -13.71 4.67
CA ASP A 33 9.15 -13.82 3.52
C ASP A 33 8.39 -14.17 2.22
N VAL A 34 9.05 -13.97 1.09
CA VAL A 34 8.47 -14.17 -0.25
C VAL A 34 7.94 -15.60 -0.42
N ALA A 35 8.67 -16.62 0.05
CA ALA A 35 8.28 -18.02 -0.11
C ALA A 35 7.00 -18.33 0.67
N ARG A 36 6.90 -17.84 1.91
CA ARG A 36 5.71 -17.98 2.75
C ARG A 36 4.51 -17.23 2.17
N LEU A 37 4.70 -16.05 1.59
CA LEU A 37 3.62 -15.30 0.93
C LEU A 37 3.12 -16.02 -0.32
N VAL A 38 3.99 -16.65 -1.10
CA VAL A 38 3.57 -17.51 -2.22
C VAL A 38 2.79 -18.71 -1.71
N GLU A 39 3.27 -19.39 -0.66
CA GLU A 39 2.60 -20.53 -0.04
C GLU A 39 1.18 -20.15 0.45
N GLU A 40 1.06 -19.06 1.19
CA GLU A 40 -0.22 -18.57 1.69
C GLU A 40 -1.17 -18.16 0.56
N SER A 41 -0.66 -17.53 -0.49
CA SER A 41 -1.46 -17.20 -1.68
C SER A 41 -2.04 -18.44 -2.36
N LEU A 42 -1.24 -19.50 -2.49
CA LEU A 42 -1.68 -20.77 -3.07
C LEU A 42 -2.71 -21.49 -2.18
N LYS A 43 -2.45 -21.59 -0.88
CA LYS A 43 -3.37 -22.20 0.11
C LYS A 43 -4.74 -21.52 0.13
N ARG A 44 -4.77 -20.21 -0.07
CA ARG A 44 -6.00 -19.40 -0.07
C ARG A 44 -6.68 -19.30 -1.42
N GLY A 45 -6.11 -19.92 -2.47
CA GLY A 45 -6.67 -19.86 -3.81
C GLY A 45 -6.59 -18.47 -4.45
N GLU A 46 -5.65 -17.65 -4.02
CA GLU A 46 -5.47 -16.29 -4.55
C GLU A 46 -4.78 -16.26 -5.89
N GLY A 47 -4.07 -17.34 -6.25
CA GLY A 47 -3.34 -17.50 -7.50
C GLY A 47 -2.93 -18.92 -7.77
N ILE A 48 -2.23 -19.13 -8.88
CA ILE A 48 -1.65 -20.40 -9.30
C ILE A 48 -0.16 -20.25 -9.60
N LEU A 49 0.62 -21.29 -9.33
CA LEU A 49 2.02 -21.31 -9.66
C LEU A 49 2.20 -21.71 -11.14
N MET A 50 2.89 -20.87 -11.89
CA MET A 50 3.24 -21.12 -13.29
C MET A 50 4.45 -22.04 -13.39
N ASN A 51 4.64 -22.67 -14.56
CA ASN A 51 5.81 -23.53 -14.84
C ASN A 51 7.15 -22.76 -14.77
N THR A 52 7.12 -21.43 -14.84
CA THR A 52 8.28 -20.55 -14.66
C THR A 52 8.61 -20.25 -13.18
N GLY A 53 7.78 -20.75 -12.24
CA GLY A 53 7.88 -20.43 -10.82
C GLY A 53 7.22 -19.11 -10.40
N ALA A 54 6.64 -18.35 -11.35
CA ALA A 54 5.92 -17.13 -11.04
C ALA A 54 4.52 -17.42 -10.48
N LEU A 55 4.07 -16.64 -9.50
CA LEU A 55 2.68 -16.67 -9.04
C LEU A 55 1.80 -15.85 -9.99
N ALA A 56 0.87 -16.50 -10.68
CA ALA A 56 -0.14 -15.84 -11.50
C ALA A 56 -1.40 -15.57 -10.65
N VAL A 57 -1.84 -14.33 -10.61
CA VAL A 57 -3.03 -13.88 -9.87
C VAL A 57 -4.02 -13.21 -10.81
N THR A 58 -5.31 -13.25 -10.48
CA THR A 58 -6.35 -12.51 -11.20
C THR A 58 -6.74 -11.27 -10.42
N THR A 59 -6.88 -10.15 -11.12
CA THR A 59 -7.30 -8.89 -10.52
C THR A 59 -8.82 -8.68 -10.57
N GLY A 60 -9.57 -9.63 -11.14
CA GLY A 60 -11.02 -9.55 -11.27
C GLY A 60 -11.47 -8.43 -12.21
N LYS A 61 -12.50 -7.70 -11.82
CA LYS A 61 -13.09 -6.60 -12.60
C LYS A 61 -12.11 -5.46 -12.89
N TYR A 62 -11.23 -5.15 -11.94
CA TYR A 62 -10.29 -4.03 -12.05
C TYR A 62 -8.93 -4.54 -12.55
N THR A 63 -8.71 -4.47 -13.86
CA THR A 63 -7.46 -4.89 -14.50
C THR A 63 -6.39 -3.80 -14.55
N GLY A 64 -6.69 -2.63 -14.01
CA GLY A 64 -5.84 -1.46 -13.96
C GLY A 64 -6.29 -0.50 -12.85
N ARG A 65 -5.68 0.67 -12.81
CA ARG A 65 -6.05 1.72 -11.85
C ARG A 65 -7.47 2.23 -12.10
N SER A 66 -8.13 2.62 -11.02
CA SER A 66 -9.46 3.25 -11.03
C SER A 66 -9.37 4.73 -10.65
N PRO A 67 -8.90 5.61 -11.56
CA PRO A 67 -8.66 7.02 -11.22
C PRO A 67 -9.94 7.77 -10.84
N LYS A 68 -11.10 7.31 -11.30
CA LYS A 68 -12.41 7.90 -10.95
C LYS A 68 -12.88 7.51 -9.55
N ASP A 69 -12.31 6.46 -8.95
CA ASP A 69 -12.66 5.96 -7.62
C ASP A 69 -11.65 6.41 -6.54
N LYS A 70 -10.81 7.40 -6.88
CA LYS A 70 -9.84 7.98 -5.97
C LYS A 70 -10.37 9.27 -5.36
N PHE A 71 -10.29 9.35 -4.02
CA PHE A 71 -10.75 10.47 -3.23
C PHE A 71 -9.67 10.91 -2.23
N ILE A 72 -9.73 12.18 -1.84
CA ILE A 72 -8.96 12.74 -0.74
C ILE A 72 -9.97 13.29 0.28
N VAL A 73 -9.77 12.95 1.56
CA VAL A 73 -10.62 13.47 2.63
C VAL A 73 -10.36 14.97 2.78
N ASP A 74 -11.40 15.76 2.65
CA ASP A 74 -11.30 17.21 2.78
C ASP A 74 -11.44 17.60 4.26
N THR A 75 -10.29 17.83 4.89
CA THR A 75 -10.18 18.31 6.27
C THR A 75 -9.63 19.73 6.31
N ALA A 76 -9.94 20.48 7.37
CA ALA A 76 -9.60 21.90 7.45
C ALA A 76 -8.08 22.16 7.41
N ASP A 77 -7.26 21.25 7.92
CA ASP A 77 -5.81 21.38 7.99
C ASP A 77 -5.10 21.16 6.66
N ILE A 78 -5.73 20.45 5.71
CA ILE A 78 -5.13 20.18 4.40
C ILE A 78 -5.84 20.87 3.23
N HIS A 79 -7.00 21.48 3.48
CA HIS A 79 -7.87 22.03 2.41
C HIS A 79 -7.11 22.94 1.44
N ASP A 80 -6.36 23.89 1.97
CA ASP A 80 -5.62 24.88 1.18
C ASP A 80 -4.33 24.33 0.55
N GLN A 81 -3.95 23.09 0.88
CA GLN A 81 -2.74 22.45 0.36
C GLN A 81 -3.03 21.56 -0.85
N ILE A 82 -4.29 21.33 -1.18
CA ILE A 82 -4.72 20.45 -2.26
C ILE A 82 -5.30 21.26 -3.43
N ALA A 83 -4.80 21.00 -4.62
CA ALA A 83 -5.42 21.52 -5.85
C ALA A 83 -6.67 20.68 -6.18
N TRP A 84 -7.80 21.04 -5.60
CA TRP A 84 -9.08 20.35 -5.78
C TRP A 84 -9.59 20.44 -7.22
N GLY A 85 -10.20 19.36 -7.72
CA GLY A 85 -10.75 19.29 -9.07
C GLY A 85 -11.05 17.86 -9.51
N SER A 86 -11.10 17.64 -10.80
CA SER A 86 -11.42 16.32 -11.37
C SER A 86 -10.36 15.22 -11.11
N VAL A 87 -9.15 15.60 -10.70
CA VAL A 87 -8.06 14.67 -10.36
C VAL A 87 -8.00 14.40 -8.86
N ASN A 88 -8.08 15.46 -8.05
CA ASN A 88 -8.12 15.39 -6.60
C ASN A 88 -9.57 15.65 -6.16
N VAL A 89 -10.35 14.58 -6.09
CA VAL A 89 -11.77 14.63 -5.76
C VAL A 89 -11.93 14.57 -4.26
N ALA A 90 -12.66 15.53 -3.70
CA ALA A 90 -12.94 15.58 -2.28
C ALA A 90 -13.98 14.52 -1.86
N ILE A 91 -13.77 13.94 -0.68
CA ILE A 91 -14.80 13.20 0.05
C ILE A 91 -14.91 13.80 1.46
N SER A 92 -16.15 13.93 1.97
CA SER A 92 -16.34 14.47 3.31
C SER A 92 -15.84 13.52 4.39
N GLU A 93 -15.43 14.08 5.52
CA GLU A 93 -14.97 13.33 6.67
C GLU A 93 -16.03 12.32 7.18
N ASP A 94 -17.31 12.70 7.23
CA ASP A 94 -18.40 11.81 7.64
C ASP A 94 -18.51 10.57 6.74
N LYS A 95 -18.42 10.74 5.42
CA LYS A 95 -18.46 9.62 4.47
C LYS A 95 -17.23 8.72 4.62
N TYR A 96 -16.06 9.33 4.76
CA TYR A 96 -14.84 8.60 5.02
C TYR A 96 -14.93 7.76 6.31
N GLN A 97 -15.38 8.35 7.44
CA GLN A 97 -15.51 7.63 8.69
C GLN A 97 -16.52 6.49 8.60
N ASN A 98 -17.63 6.69 7.87
CA ASN A 98 -18.62 5.63 7.64
C ASN A 98 -17.98 4.45 6.86
N ILE A 99 -17.26 4.72 5.78
CA ILE A 99 -16.57 3.69 4.98
C ILE A 99 -15.50 2.99 5.82
N LYS A 100 -14.69 3.74 6.57
CA LYS A 100 -13.66 3.23 7.48
C LYS A 100 -14.24 2.25 8.49
N ASN A 101 -15.33 2.65 9.18
CA ASN A 101 -15.97 1.80 10.18
C ASN A 101 -16.53 0.51 9.58
N LYS A 102 -17.18 0.58 8.43
CA LYS A 102 -17.68 -0.60 7.70
C LYS A 102 -16.54 -1.52 7.27
N MET A 103 -15.46 -0.96 6.73
CA MET A 103 -14.31 -1.72 6.26
C MET A 103 -13.59 -2.40 7.42
N PHE A 104 -13.45 -1.74 8.57
CA PHE A 104 -12.82 -2.33 9.75
C PHE A 104 -13.70 -3.42 10.39
N ALA A 105 -15.02 -3.23 10.40
CA ALA A 105 -15.96 -4.27 10.80
C ALA A 105 -15.90 -5.49 9.86
N TYR A 106 -15.73 -5.28 8.55
CA TYR A 106 -15.56 -6.34 7.57
C TYR A 106 -14.26 -7.15 7.79
N LEU A 107 -13.20 -6.50 8.27
CA LEU A 107 -11.90 -7.16 8.53
C LEU A 107 -11.89 -8.03 9.80
N GLN A 108 -12.93 -7.98 10.65
CA GLN A 108 -13.01 -8.85 11.82
C GLN A 108 -13.01 -10.32 11.38
N GLN A 109 -12.32 -11.16 12.18
CA GLN A 109 -12.13 -12.60 11.98
C GLN A 109 -11.38 -12.98 10.68
N LYS A 110 -10.86 -12.00 9.93
CA LYS A 110 -10.02 -12.26 8.76
C LYS A 110 -8.56 -12.34 9.17
N ASP A 111 -7.84 -13.20 8.47
CA ASP A 111 -6.38 -13.19 8.51
C ASP A 111 -5.87 -11.98 7.74
N LEU A 112 -4.86 -11.31 8.29
CA LEU A 112 -4.29 -10.11 7.72
C LEU A 112 -2.78 -10.24 7.51
N PHE A 113 -2.30 -9.66 6.42
CA PHE A 113 -0.88 -9.63 6.08
C PHE A 113 -0.36 -8.20 6.23
N VAL A 114 0.52 -8.00 7.19
CA VAL A 114 1.13 -6.69 7.49
C VAL A 114 2.52 -6.63 6.91
N PHE A 115 2.78 -5.62 6.11
CA PHE A 115 4.11 -5.24 5.67
C PHE A 115 4.50 -3.93 6.33
N ASP A 116 5.56 -3.95 7.11
CA ASP A 116 6.25 -2.77 7.60
C ASP A 116 7.52 -2.58 6.76
N GLY A 117 7.71 -1.39 6.21
CA GLY A 117 8.84 -1.09 5.35
C GLY A 117 8.96 0.40 5.03
N PHE A 118 9.76 0.73 4.02
CA PHE A 118 10.14 2.12 3.77
C PHE A 118 9.92 2.51 2.32
N ALA A 119 9.65 3.81 2.10
CA ALA A 119 9.70 4.45 0.80
C ALA A 119 10.67 5.65 0.85
N GLY A 120 11.47 5.81 -0.23
CA GLY A 120 12.56 6.77 -0.28
C GLY A 120 13.90 6.12 0.11
N ALA A 121 14.87 6.14 -0.83
CA ALA A 121 16.18 5.53 -0.63
C ALA A 121 17.15 6.44 0.15
N ASP A 122 16.96 7.75 0.08
CA ASP A 122 17.72 8.72 0.88
C ASP A 122 17.19 8.72 2.31
N GLU A 123 18.06 8.42 3.28
CA GLU A 123 17.70 8.30 4.70
C GLU A 123 17.00 9.54 5.25
N LYS A 124 17.38 10.74 4.77
CA LYS A 124 16.76 12.00 5.18
C LYS A 124 15.28 12.09 4.80
N TYR A 125 14.90 11.50 3.68
CA TYR A 125 13.56 11.60 3.10
C TYR A 125 12.78 10.29 3.17
N THR A 126 13.37 9.26 3.78
CA THR A 126 12.70 7.97 4.00
C THR A 126 11.48 8.13 4.89
N ARG A 127 10.38 7.45 4.51
CA ARG A 127 9.16 7.36 5.31
C ARG A 127 8.81 5.91 5.60
N LYS A 128 8.32 5.66 6.81
CA LYS A 128 7.82 4.36 7.27
C LYS A 128 6.40 4.13 6.76
N PHE A 129 6.18 3.01 6.10
CA PHE A 129 4.87 2.61 5.62
C PHE A 129 4.44 1.28 6.22
N ARG A 130 3.25 1.26 6.82
CA ARG A 130 2.55 0.02 7.21
C ARG A 130 1.46 -0.28 6.20
N ILE A 131 1.49 -1.47 5.58
CA ILE A 131 0.48 -1.89 4.62
C ILE A 131 -0.18 -3.15 5.13
N ILE A 132 -1.48 -3.06 5.37
CA ILE A 132 -2.33 -4.12 5.92
C ILE A 132 -3.18 -4.66 4.78
N ASN A 133 -2.94 -5.90 4.38
CA ASN A 133 -3.62 -6.54 3.26
C ASN A 133 -4.53 -7.68 3.74
N GLU A 134 -5.72 -7.79 3.14
CA GLU A 134 -6.56 -8.97 3.22
C GLU A 134 -5.97 -10.16 2.45
N LEU A 135 -5.22 -9.90 1.36
CA LEU A 135 -4.66 -10.95 0.50
C LEU A 135 -3.13 -11.03 0.60
N ALA A 136 -2.61 -12.25 0.71
CA ALA A 136 -1.18 -12.54 0.72
C ALA A 136 -0.48 -12.12 -0.58
N CYS A 137 -1.11 -12.34 -1.74
CA CYS A 137 -0.56 -11.99 -3.04
C CYS A 137 -0.37 -10.48 -3.22
N GLN A 138 -1.22 -9.64 -2.61
CA GLN A 138 -1.04 -8.19 -2.62
C GLN A 138 0.12 -7.77 -1.70
N ASN A 139 0.29 -8.44 -0.56
CA ASN A 139 1.44 -8.22 0.31
C ASN A 139 2.76 -8.65 -0.37
N LEU A 140 2.75 -9.79 -1.09
CA LEU A 140 3.88 -10.23 -1.91
C LEU A 140 4.28 -9.16 -2.96
N PHE A 141 3.31 -8.51 -3.61
CA PHE A 141 3.56 -7.44 -4.57
C PHE A 141 4.30 -6.26 -3.93
N ILE A 142 3.98 -5.91 -2.67
CA ILE A 142 4.63 -4.82 -1.96
C ILE A 142 6.10 -5.10 -1.69
N HIS A 143 6.47 -6.35 -1.40
CA HIS A 143 7.87 -6.77 -1.22
C HIS A 143 8.78 -6.50 -2.42
N GLN A 144 8.21 -6.29 -3.60
CA GLN A 144 8.95 -5.97 -4.84
C GLN A 144 9.13 -4.46 -5.05
N LEU A 145 8.42 -3.64 -4.30
CA LEU A 145 8.32 -2.20 -4.57
C LEU A 145 8.89 -1.32 -3.47
N LEU A 146 8.69 -1.72 -2.21
CA LEU A 146 9.15 -0.96 -1.05
C LEU A 146 10.43 -1.54 -0.49
N ILE A 147 11.19 -0.70 0.18
CA ILE A 147 12.41 -1.09 0.87
C ILE A 147 12.02 -1.96 2.08
N ARG A 148 12.57 -3.18 2.11
CA ARG A 148 12.34 -4.13 3.19
C ARG A 148 13.21 -3.77 4.39
N PRO A 149 12.68 -3.86 5.61
CA PRO A 149 13.48 -3.64 6.81
C PRO A 149 14.46 -4.79 7.04
N THR A 150 15.57 -4.52 7.71
CA THR A 150 16.37 -5.53 8.38
C THR A 150 15.63 -6.09 9.59
N ALA A 151 16.11 -7.19 10.18
CA ALA A 151 15.52 -7.73 11.40
C ALA A 151 15.54 -6.71 12.56
N GLU A 152 16.67 -6.03 12.75
CA GLU A 152 16.83 -5.01 13.78
C GLU A 152 15.89 -3.80 13.56
N GLN A 153 15.75 -3.36 12.29
CA GLN A 153 14.81 -2.30 11.96
C GLN A 153 13.36 -2.71 12.21
N LEU A 154 13.03 -4.00 11.98
CA LEU A 154 11.69 -4.51 12.22
C LEU A 154 11.35 -4.61 13.70
N GLU A 155 12.31 -4.99 14.55
CA GLU A 155 12.16 -5.02 16.02
C GLU A 155 11.91 -3.62 16.59
N THR A 156 12.55 -2.59 16.02
CA THR A 156 12.44 -1.20 16.48
C THR A 156 11.52 -0.35 15.63
N TYR A 157 10.71 -0.96 14.75
CA TYR A 157 9.94 -0.24 13.73
C TYR A 157 8.97 0.81 14.32
N GLY A 158 8.23 0.43 15.36
CA GLY A 158 7.27 1.31 16.03
C GLY A 158 6.08 1.70 15.16
N ASP A 159 5.64 2.95 15.29
CA ASP A 159 4.54 3.47 14.49
C ASP A 159 5.02 3.87 13.09
N ALA A 160 4.16 3.69 12.10
CA ALA A 160 4.42 4.09 10.71
C ALA A 160 4.08 5.57 10.51
N ASP A 161 4.78 6.22 9.57
CA ASP A 161 4.45 7.59 9.16
C ASP A 161 3.14 7.62 8.37
N PHE A 162 2.83 6.51 7.68
CA PHE A 162 1.58 6.34 6.94
C PHE A 162 1.14 4.88 6.89
N THR A 163 -0.16 4.65 7.02
CA THR A 163 -0.75 3.30 6.96
C THR A 163 -1.68 3.16 5.77
N LEU A 164 -1.65 2.01 5.09
CA LEU A 164 -2.62 1.64 4.06
C LEU A 164 -3.36 0.38 4.50
N VAL A 165 -4.70 0.42 4.44
CA VAL A 165 -5.55 -0.75 4.68
C VAL A 165 -6.19 -1.15 3.36
N VAL A 166 -5.98 -2.39 2.94
CA VAL A 166 -6.34 -2.91 1.62
C VAL A 166 -7.26 -4.10 1.77
N ALA A 167 -8.53 -3.91 1.47
CA ALA A 167 -9.58 -4.92 1.58
C ALA A 167 -10.33 -5.08 0.24
N PRO A 168 -9.80 -5.88 -0.68
CA PRO A 168 -10.41 -6.07 -2.00
C PRO A 168 -11.77 -6.77 -1.95
N GLY A 169 -12.08 -7.49 -0.88
CA GLY A 169 -13.38 -8.12 -0.68
C GLY A 169 -14.43 -7.23 0.00
N PHE A 170 -14.03 -6.06 0.49
CA PHE A 170 -14.97 -5.03 0.98
C PHE A 170 -15.42 -4.15 -0.19
N HIS A 171 -16.72 -4.05 -0.42
CA HIS A 171 -17.29 -3.26 -1.50
C HIS A 171 -18.10 -2.09 -0.92
N CYS A 172 -17.85 -0.89 -1.44
CA CYS A 172 -18.68 0.27 -1.17
C CYS A 172 -20.05 0.16 -1.85
N VAL A 173 -21.02 0.83 -1.29
CA VAL A 173 -22.35 1.01 -1.86
C VAL A 173 -22.47 2.47 -2.31
N PRO A 174 -22.33 2.77 -3.63
CA PRO A 174 -22.21 4.15 -4.14
C PRO A 174 -23.26 5.11 -3.60
N GLU A 175 -24.51 4.68 -3.55
CA GLU A 175 -25.66 5.50 -3.14
C GLU A 175 -25.59 5.88 -1.64
N LEU A 176 -24.97 5.04 -0.83
CA LEU A 176 -24.83 5.25 0.62
C LEU A 176 -23.50 5.90 0.99
N ASP A 177 -22.43 5.48 0.33
CA ASP A 177 -21.06 5.85 0.65
C ASP A 177 -20.58 7.09 -0.13
N GLY A 178 -21.29 7.45 -1.20
CA GLY A 178 -20.94 8.58 -2.05
C GLY A 178 -19.71 8.33 -2.91
N THR A 179 -19.42 7.06 -3.20
CA THR A 179 -18.37 6.62 -4.11
C THR A 179 -18.91 6.52 -5.55
N ASN A 180 -18.03 6.40 -6.54
CA ASN A 180 -18.47 6.28 -7.94
C ASN A 180 -18.74 4.82 -8.35
N SER A 181 -18.18 3.88 -7.62
CA SER A 181 -18.38 2.45 -7.82
C SER A 181 -18.25 1.70 -6.49
N GLU A 182 -18.28 0.36 -6.55
CA GLU A 182 -18.00 -0.48 -5.38
C GLU A 182 -16.55 -0.42 -4.90
N ALA A 183 -15.63 0.10 -5.73
CA ALA A 183 -14.25 0.34 -5.33
C ALA A 183 -14.06 1.79 -4.87
N ALA A 184 -13.14 1.98 -3.91
CA ALA A 184 -12.72 3.30 -3.48
C ALA A 184 -11.27 3.29 -3.01
N ILE A 185 -10.51 4.30 -3.41
CA ILE A 185 -9.17 4.59 -2.91
C ILE A 185 -9.25 5.94 -2.21
N ILE A 186 -9.25 5.94 -0.89
CA ILE A 186 -9.48 7.14 -0.08
C ILE A 186 -8.23 7.46 0.71
N VAL A 187 -7.66 8.64 0.49
CA VAL A 187 -6.48 9.14 1.20
C VAL A 187 -6.93 10.16 2.25
N ASN A 188 -6.61 9.90 3.50
CA ASN A 188 -6.74 10.86 4.58
C ASN A 188 -5.33 11.28 5.05
N PHE A 189 -4.92 12.48 4.68
CA PHE A 189 -3.60 13.00 5.04
C PHE A 189 -3.52 13.39 6.53
N SER A 190 -4.60 13.87 7.12
CA SER A 190 -4.64 14.24 8.54
C SER A 190 -4.53 13.03 9.46
N GLU A 191 -5.23 11.92 9.14
CA GLU A 191 -5.09 10.65 9.88
C GLU A 191 -3.90 9.81 9.43
N ARG A 192 -3.20 10.20 8.37
CA ARG A 192 -2.12 9.41 7.74
C ARG A 192 -2.54 7.99 7.39
N LEU A 193 -3.74 7.87 6.82
CA LEU A 193 -4.37 6.59 6.51
C LEU A 193 -4.92 6.58 5.08
N VAL A 194 -4.71 5.46 4.37
CA VAL A 194 -5.36 5.18 3.10
C VAL A 194 -6.24 3.95 3.23
N LEU A 195 -7.44 4.04 2.70
CA LEU A 195 -8.35 2.90 2.51
C LEU A 195 -8.39 2.53 1.03
N ILE A 196 -8.15 1.25 0.72
CA ILE A 196 -8.31 0.70 -0.63
C ILE A 196 -9.35 -0.42 -0.55
N ALA A 197 -10.54 -0.12 -1.05
CA ALA A 197 -11.71 -0.99 -1.04
C ALA A 197 -12.00 -1.55 -2.43
N GLY A 198 -12.48 -2.78 -2.53
CA GLY A 198 -13.10 -3.35 -3.72
C GLY A 198 -12.17 -3.61 -4.91
N SER A 199 -10.86 -3.42 -4.78
CA SER A 199 -9.91 -3.61 -5.87
C SER A 199 -8.84 -4.65 -5.55
N ARG A 200 -8.74 -5.67 -6.38
CA ARG A 200 -7.65 -6.67 -6.35
C ARG A 200 -6.41 -6.19 -7.12
N TYR A 201 -6.47 -5.06 -7.81
CA TYR A 201 -5.35 -4.53 -8.57
C TYR A 201 -4.30 -3.92 -7.64
N SER A 202 -3.21 -4.64 -7.41
CA SER A 202 -2.15 -4.26 -6.46
C SER A 202 -1.46 -2.94 -6.81
N GLY A 203 -1.56 -2.50 -8.07
CA GLY A 203 -1.01 -1.20 -8.51
C GLY A 203 -1.63 0.01 -7.84
N GLU A 204 -2.82 -0.10 -7.22
CA GLU A 204 -3.40 0.97 -6.40
C GLU A 204 -2.58 1.23 -5.14
N ILE A 205 -2.04 0.19 -4.51
CA ILE A 205 -1.17 0.31 -3.33
C ILE A 205 0.08 1.11 -3.69
N LYS A 206 0.77 0.72 -4.78
CA LYS A 206 1.93 1.44 -5.31
C LYS A 206 1.63 2.92 -5.55
N LYS A 207 0.49 3.19 -6.21
CA LYS A 207 0.12 4.56 -6.57
C LYS A 207 -0.36 5.39 -5.38
N SER A 208 -0.90 4.76 -4.34
CA SER A 208 -1.21 5.44 -3.09
C SER A 208 0.07 5.89 -2.38
N VAL A 209 1.07 5.02 -2.23
CA VAL A 209 2.38 5.40 -1.67
C VAL A 209 3.02 6.53 -2.49
N PHE A 210 3.00 6.42 -3.82
CA PHE A 210 3.48 7.48 -4.71
C PHE A 210 2.75 8.82 -4.48
N SER A 211 1.42 8.81 -4.35
CA SER A 211 0.64 10.03 -4.07
C SER A 211 0.96 10.62 -2.71
N ILE A 212 1.16 9.78 -1.69
CA ILE A 212 1.56 10.22 -0.35
C ILE A 212 2.92 10.91 -0.41
N MET A 213 3.92 10.31 -1.04
CA MET A 213 5.25 10.94 -1.16
C MET A 213 5.20 12.24 -1.96
N ASN A 214 4.33 12.33 -2.99
CA ASN A 214 4.12 13.58 -3.75
C ASN A 214 3.44 14.69 -2.94
N TYR A 215 2.78 14.36 -1.85
CA TYR A 215 2.24 15.33 -0.91
C TYR A 215 3.25 15.66 0.21
N LEU A 216 3.81 14.64 0.88
CA LEU A 216 4.68 14.83 2.03
C LEU A 216 5.98 15.56 1.67
N MET A 217 6.61 15.22 0.54
CA MET A 217 7.90 15.81 0.19
C MET A 217 7.85 17.33 -0.01
N PRO A 218 6.92 17.90 -0.79
CA PRO A 218 6.84 19.36 -0.89
C PRO A 218 6.33 20.03 0.39
N VAL A 219 5.38 19.43 1.10
CA VAL A 219 4.73 20.05 2.27
C VAL A 219 5.63 20.02 3.51
N GLU A 220 6.28 18.89 3.77
CA GLU A 220 7.07 18.70 5.01
C GLU A 220 8.56 18.98 4.81
N GLU A 221 9.11 18.69 3.62
CA GLU A 221 10.54 18.72 3.37
C GLU A 221 10.96 19.82 2.37
N ASN A 222 10.01 20.50 1.74
CA ASN A 222 10.28 21.48 0.66
C ASN A 222 11.10 20.85 -0.51
N VAL A 223 10.81 19.60 -0.84
CA VAL A 223 11.46 18.81 -1.89
C VAL A 223 10.48 18.53 -3.01
N LEU A 224 10.90 18.75 -4.26
CA LEU A 224 10.09 18.46 -5.44
C LEU A 224 10.15 16.96 -5.79
N PRO A 225 9.06 16.19 -5.60
CA PRO A 225 9.00 14.81 -6.07
C PRO A 225 8.79 14.77 -7.59
N MET A 226 9.42 13.80 -8.26
CA MET A 226 9.35 13.68 -9.70
C MET A 226 8.89 12.29 -10.14
N HIS A 227 7.93 12.27 -11.10
CA HIS A 227 7.52 11.03 -11.77
C HIS A 227 8.40 10.80 -13.00
N CYS A 228 9.58 10.28 -12.78
CA CYS A 228 10.58 10.07 -13.81
C CYS A 228 11.25 8.70 -13.65
N SER A 229 12.10 8.32 -14.57
CA SER A 229 13.21 7.42 -14.34
C SER A 229 14.52 8.21 -14.35
N ALA A 230 15.53 7.70 -13.70
CA ALA A 230 16.84 8.33 -13.61
C ALA A 230 17.95 7.27 -13.65
N ASN A 231 19.09 7.66 -14.17
CA ASN A 231 20.34 6.93 -13.98
C ASN A 231 21.45 7.91 -13.58
N MET A 232 22.49 7.39 -13.02
CA MET A 232 23.62 8.17 -12.52
C MET A 232 24.91 7.47 -12.94
N ASP A 233 25.84 8.24 -13.44
CA ASP A 233 27.21 7.77 -13.67
C ASP A 233 27.90 7.50 -12.33
N PRO A 234 28.44 6.30 -12.10
CA PRO A 234 29.02 5.91 -10.81
C PRO A 234 30.33 6.64 -10.49
N GLU A 235 31.05 7.19 -11.50
CA GLU A 235 32.34 7.85 -11.32
C GLU A 235 32.17 9.38 -11.16
N THR A 236 31.35 9.99 -12.03
CA THR A 236 31.17 11.46 -12.05
C THR A 236 30.00 11.92 -11.19
N HIS A 237 29.08 11.02 -10.81
CA HIS A 237 27.83 11.30 -10.15
C HIS A 237 26.88 12.20 -10.96
N GLU A 238 27.15 12.40 -12.25
CA GLU A 238 26.22 13.08 -13.14
C GLU A 238 24.94 12.26 -13.29
N THR A 239 23.79 12.94 -13.13
CA THR A 239 22.48 12.27 -13.13
C THR A 239 21.66 12.72 -14.33
N ALA A 240 21.20 11.75 -15.12
CA ALA A 240 20.23 11.95 -16.18
C ALA A 240 18.82 11.61 -15.67
N VAL A 241 17.84 12.49 -15.97
CA VAL A 241 16.45 12.33 -15.56
C VAL A 241 15.56 12.25 -16.79
N PHE A 242 14.72 11.21 -16.88
CA PHE A 242 13.87 10.92 -18.03
C PHE A 242 12.41 11.15 -17.68
N PHE A 243 11.82 12.20 -18.22
CA PHE A 243 10.41 12.53 -18.06
C PHE A 243 9.57 12.02 -19.23
N GLY A 244 8.28 11.80 -18.99
CA GLY A 244 7.31 11.45 -20.02
C GLY A 244 6.06 10.82 -19.44
N LEU A 245 5.03 10.69 -20.25
CA LEU A 245 3.78 10.02 -19.88
C LEU A 245 3.98 8.51 -19.71
N SER A 246 2.95 7.82 -19.22
CA SER A 246 2.97 6.36 -19.13
C SER A 246 3.12 5.74 -20.53
N GLY A 247 4.00 4.75 -20.67
CA GLY A 247 4.23 4.07 -21.95
C GLY A 247 5.18 4.77 -22.92
N THR A 248 5.80 5.90 -22.57
CA THR A 248 6.74 6.64 -23.44
C THR A 248 8.16 6.06 -23.49
N GLY A 249 8.40 4.93 -22.81
CA GLY A 249 9.71 4.28 -22.84
C GLY A 249 10.74 4.80 -21.83
N LYS A 250 10.32 5.55 -20.80
CA LYS A 250 11.23 6.08 -19.77
C LYS A 250 12.15 4.99 -19.18
N THR A 251 11.56 3.88 -18.75
CA THR A 251 12.32 2.76 -18.16
C THR A 251 13.24 2.13 -19.19
N THR A 252 12.78 1.96 -20.42
CA THR A 252 13.59 1.38 -21.51
C THR A 252 14.82 2.21 -21.82
N LEU A 253 14.69 3.55 -21.77
CA LEU A 253 15.80 4.46 -22.03
C LEU A 253 16.78 4.59 -20.85
N SER A 254 16.30 4.39 -19.63
CA SER A 254 17.12 4.54 -18.41
C SER A 254 17.71 3.23 -17.88
N ALA A 255 17.23 2.09 -18.34
CA ALA A 255 17.76 0.77 -17.98
C ALA A 255 18.54 0.19 -19.16
N ASP A 256 19.86 0.18 -19.03
CA ASP A 256 20.72 -0.51 -19.95
C ASP A 256 20.84 -1.98 -19.53
N PRO A 257 20.51 -2.94 -20.41
CA PRO A 257 20.66 -4.37 -20.11
C PRO A 257 22.09 -4.89 -20.29
N ALA A 258 23.05 -4.07 -20.71
CA ALA A 258 24.43 -4.46 -20.96
C ALA A 258 25.28 -4.58 -19.68
#